data_61f725e0a588205b8a2b9770c55ed4a5
#
_entry.id   61f725e0a588205b8a2b9770c55ed4a5
#
_cell.length_a   1.000
_cell.length_b   1.000
_cell.length_c   1.000
_cell.angle_alpha   90.00
_cell.angle_beta   90.00
_cell.angle_gamma   90.00
#
_symmetry.space_group_name_H-M   'P 1'
#
loop_
_entity.id
_entity.type
_entity.pdbx_description
1 polymer ?
#
loop_
_entity_poly.entity_id
_entity_poly.type
_entity_poly.pdbx_seq_one_letter_code
_entity_poly.pdbx_strand_id
1 'polypeptide(L)'
;MVLGAAFDGCHIGEVTLAQHLIQDAPDNSLTLFDRCYFSADLLLNWEGSGKQRHWLTPVKSKMRYEVVEEFANNDLLIEMPISQQARKKNPELPEMWQARFVAYQKPRGEIKGFITSLIDPVKYPLDKLLDIYWQRWEIEEGYGELKQTQLQSKVTLRGRFSEGVRQELWGVLIAYNLVRLEMTAIAKEANISPTRISFTAAISLIDTQLRWLALSPDGKLPVKLKQMRADIKHFILPDKRKHRTYPRSVLYIPSRYPLKYKQ
;
A
#
# COMPACT_ATOMS: atom_id res chain seq x y z
N MET A 1 -1.27 0.30 -8.65
CA MET A 1 -2.00 -0.94 -9.05
C MET A 1 -2.01 -1.91 -7.89
N VAL A 2 -3.05 -2.74 -7.79
CA VAL A 2 -3.13 -3.86 -6.83
C VAL A 2 -2.49 -5.08 -7.47
N LEU A 3 -1.47 -5.66 -6.82
CA LEU A 3 -0.77 -6.86 -7.30
C LEU A 3 -1.39 -8.14 -6.75
N GLY A 4 -1.86 -8.11 -5.50
CA GLY A 4 -2.51 -9.21 -4.83
C GLY A 4 -3.52 -8.72 -3.80
N ALA A 5 -4.44 -9.57 -3.40
CA ALA A 5 -5.40 -9.31 -2.34
C ALA A 5 -5.79 -10.61 -1.64
N ALA A 6 -5.88 -10.56 -0.32
CA ALA A 6 -6.33 -11.67 0.50
C ALA A 6 -7.63 -11.30 1.21
N PHE A 7 -8.60 -12.20 1.17
CA PHE A 7 -9.93 -12.00 1.75
C PHE A 7 -10.32 -13.20 2.61
N ASP A 8 -10.80 -12.92 3.82
CA ASP A 8 -11.34 -13.95 4.70
C ASP A 8 -12.37 -13.34 5.67
N GLY A 9 -12.94 -14.15 6.55
CA GLY A 9 -13.87 -13.72 7.57
C GLY A 9 -13.25 -12.68 8.52
N CYS A 10 -14.09 -11.81 9.09
CA CYS A 10 -13.67 -10.70 9.96
C CYS A 10 -12.92 -11.13 11.25
N HIS A 11 -12.88 -12.42 11.56
CA HIS A 11 -12.15 -12.98 12.70
C HIS A 11 -10.68 -13.32 12.36
N ILE A 12 -10.29 -13.30 11.09
CA ILE A 12 -8.91 -13.52 10.66
C ILE A 12 -8.16 -12.17 10.71
N GLY A 13 -7.04 -12.14 11.43
CA GLY A 13 -6.24 -10.93 11.58
C GLY A 13 -5.51 -10.54 10.30
N GLU A 14 -5.34 -9.23 10.08
CA GLU A 14 -4.67 -8.67 8.89
C GLU A 14 -3.25 -9.20 8.69
N VAL A 15 -2.49 -9.45 9.76
CA VAL A 15 -1.14 -10.04 9.68
C VAL A 15 -1.18 -11.45 9.11
N THR A 16 -2.20 -12.25 9.47
CA THR A 16 -2.39 -13.59 8.92
C THR A 16 -2.74 -13.53 7.44
N LEU A 17 -3.60 -12.60 7.04
CA LEU A 17 -3.93 -12.39 5.63
C LEU A 17 -2.72 -11.91 4.81
N ALA A 18 -1.87 -11.08 5.38
CA ALA A 18 -0.65 -10.60 4.72
C ALA A 18 0.34 -11.75 4.40
N GLN A 19 0.35 -12.81 5.19
CA GLN A 19 1.17 -13.99 4.90
C GLN A 19 0.80 -14.67 3.57
N HIS A 20 -0.48 -14.63 3.19
CA HIS A 20 -0.95 -15.17 1.92
C HIS A 20 -0.46 -14.35 0.71
N LEU A 21 -0.02 -13.11 0.91
CA LEU A 21 0.48 -12.22 -0.13
C LEU A 21 1.99 -12.31 -0.35
N ILE A 22 2.71 -13.09 0.44
CA ILE A 22 4.16 -13.25 0.32
C ILE A 22 4.54 -13.72 -1.10
N GLN A 23 3.79 -14.67 -1.66
CA GLN A 23 4.03 -15.19 -3.00
C GLN A 23 3.81 -14.17 -4.12
N ASP A 24 2.95 -13.16 -3.88
CA ASP A 24 2.63 -12.11 -4.86
C ASP A 24 3.67 -10.98 -4.85
N ALA A 25 4.53 -10.93 -3.83
CA ALA A 25 5.57 -9.91 -3.73
C ALA A 25 6.63 -10.13 -4.83
N PRO A 26 6.93 -9.11 -5.64
CA PRO A 26 7.94 -9.24 -6.68
C PRO A 26 9.36 -9.30 -6.08
N ASP A 27 10.26 -9.98 -6.75
CA ASP A 27 11.69 -9.91 -6.45
C ASP A 27 12.24 -8.50 -6.76
N ASN A 28 13.38 -8.15 -6.17
CA ASN A 28 14.00 -6.82 -6.29
C ASN A 28 13.03 -5.68 -5.93
N SER A 29 12.31 -5.83 -4.81
CA SER A 29 11.29 -4.90 -4.37
C SER A 29 11.45 -4.45 -2.92
N LEU A 30 10.89 -3.29 -2.60
CA LEU A 30 10.72 -2.79 -1.24
C LEU A 30 9.23 -2.65 -0.92
N THR A 31 8.77 -3.39 0.07
CA THR A 31 7.38 -3.31 0.55
C THR A 31 7.28 -2.38 1.75
N LEU A 32 6.41 -1.38 1.66
CA LEU A 32 6.10 -0.46 2.75
C LEU A 32 4.90 -1.01 3.54
N PHE A 33 5.15 -1.48 4.75
CA PHE A 33 4.09 -1.97 5.63
C PHE A 33 3.54 -0.86 6.53
N ASP A 34 2.27 -0.95 6.89
CA ASP A 34 1.76 -0.18 8.01
C ASP A 34 2.21 -0.81 9.34
N ARG A 35 2.16 -0.02 10.41
CA ARG A 35 2.59 -0.44 11.75
C ARG A 35 1.84 -1.66 12.29
N CYS A 36 0.60 -1.91 11.85
CA CYS A 36 -0.16 -3.10 12.25
C CYS A 36 0.52 -4.40 11.81
N TYR A 37 1.26 -4.38 10.70
CA TYR A 37 1.99 -5.53 10.16
C TYR A 37 3.38 -5.76 10.79
N PHE A 38 3.74 -5.01 11.82
CA PHE A 38 5.00 -5.22 12.54
C PHE A 38 4.99 -6.58 13.27
N SER A 39 5.49 -7.59 12.60
CA SER A 39 5.64 -8.97 13.08
C SER A 39 6.93 -9.55 12.54
N ALA A 40 7.80 -10.04 13.43
CA ALA A 40 9.07 -10.64 13.01
C ALA A 40 8.84 -11.83 12.07
N ASP A 41 7.86 -12.67 12.37
CA ASP A 41 7.47 -13.81 11.53
C ASP A 41 7.08 -13.37 10.10
N LEU A 42 6.20 -12.37 9.97
CA LEU A 42 5.81 -11.85 8.66
C LEU A 42 6.98 -11.23 7.91
N LEU A 43 7.76 -10.36 8.58
CA LEU A 43 8.81 -9.58 7.93
C LEU A 43 10.01 -10.43 7.50
N LEU A 44 10.43 -11.39 8.33
CA LEU A 44 11.49 -12.33 7.99
C LEU A 44 11.08 -13.31 6.88
N ASN A 45 9.83 -13.81 6.92
CA ASN A 45 9.30 -14.65 5.85
C ASN A 45 9.17 -13.87 4.53
N TRP A 46 8.76 -12.59 4.60
CA TRP A 46 8.68 -11.72 3.41
C TRP A 46 10.02 -11.59 2.72
N GLU A 47 11.07 -11.32 3.49
CA GLU A 47 12.44 -11.20 3.01
C GLU A 47 13.00 -12.52 2.50
N GLY A 48 12.82 -13.61 3.26
CA GLY A 48 13.37 -14.92 2.95
C GLY A 48 12.69 -15.66 1.78
N SER A 49 11.47 -15.26 1.40
CA SER A 49 10.69 -15.99 0.37
C SER A 49 11.01 -15.59 -1.07
N GLY A 50 12.00 -14.72 -1.31
CA GLY A 50 12.39 -14.33 -2.67
C GLY A 50 13.76 -13.67 -2.72
N LYS A 51 14.10 -13.10 -3.89
CA LYS A 51 15.40 -12.47 -4.12
C LYS A 51 15.30 -10.96 -3.94
N GLN A 52 16.15 -10.37 -3.08
CA GLN A 52 16.18 -8.91 -2.86
C GLN A 52 14.79 -8.34 -2.52
N ARG A 53 14.02 -9.05 -1.72
CA ARG A 53 12.75 -8.57 -1.19
C ARG A 53 13.01 -7.87 0.13
N HIS A 54 12.75 -6.61 0.17
CA HIS A 54 12.97 -5.78 1.33
C HIS A 54 11.66 -5.25 1.88
N TRP A 55 11.69 -4.88 3.14
CA TRP A 55 10.54 -4.30 3.83
C TRP A 55 10.94 -3.04 4.61
N LEU A 56 9.97 -2.17 4.83
CA LEU A 56 10.06 -1.00 5.68
C LEU A 56 8.75 -0.83 6.45
N THR A 57 8.81 -0.63 7.75
CA THR A 57 7.62 -0.48 8.61
C THR A 57 7.86 0.55 9.73
N PRO A 58 6.84 1.37 10.10
CA PRO A 58 6.94 2.23 11.27
C PRO A 58 7.17 1.45 12.54
N VAL A 59 7.97 2.00 13.46
CA VAL A 59 8.22 1.37 14.76
C VAL A 59 7.00 1.36 15.66
N LYS A 60 6.92 0.35 16.54
CA LYS A 60 5.94 0.31 17.64
C LYS A 60 6.46 1.12 18.84
N SER A 61 5.56 1.77 19.55
CA SER A 61 5.88 2.32 20.87
C SER A 61 6.35 1.20 21.80
N LYS A 62 7.40 1.46 22.59
CA LYS A 62 7.98 0.49 23.52
C LYS A 62 8.69 -0.72 22.86
N MET A 63 9.18 -0.57 21.63
CA MET A 63 10.05 -1.55 21.00
C MET A 63 11.33 -1.71 21.82
N ARG A 64 11.72 -2.95 22.12
CA ARG A 64 12.99 -3.27 22.79
C ARG A 64 14.02 -3.58 21.73
N TYR A 65 15.19 -2.97 21.82
CA TYR A 65 16.33 -3.22 20.93
C TYR A 65 17.63 -2.85 21.60
N GLU A 66 18.70 -3.40 21.08
CA GLU A 66 20.08 -3.02 21.38
C GLU A 66 20.70 -2.40 20.13
N VAL A 67 21.57 -1.40 20.32
CA VAL A 67 22.28 -0.76 19.21
C VAL A 67 23.52 -1.58 18.93
N VAL A 68 23.64 -2.08 17.70
CA VAL A 68 24.80 -2.84 17.22
C VAL A 68 25.84 -1.88 16.63
N GLU A 69 25.38 -0.92 15.82
CA GLU A 69 26.22 0.05 15.14
C GLU A 69 25.47 1.36 14.93
N GLU A 70 26.15 2.48 15.01
CA GLU A 70 25.62 3.81 14.65
C GLU A 70 26.24 4.26 13.33
N PHE A 71 25.42 4.34 12.27
CA PHE A 71 25.85 4.79 10.95
C PHE A 71 25.92 6.30 10.85
N ALA A 72 24.93 6.98 11.46
CA ALA A 72 24.83 8.42 11.55
C ALA A 72 23.86 8.81 12.66
N ASN A 73 23.75 10.11 12.96
CA ASN A 73 22.75 10.61 13.90
C ASN A 73 21.34 10.19 13.46
N ASN A 74 20.62 9.44 14.29
CA ASN A 74 19.31 8.87 14.02
C ASN A 74 19.27 7.74 12.96
N ASP A 75 20.37 7.09 12.66
CA ASP A 75 20.50 6.01 11.71
C ASP A 75 21.36 4.89 12.30
N LEU A 76 20.71 3.82 12.74
CA LEU A 76 21.30 2.79 13.59
C LEU A 76 21.09 1.40 13.01
N LEU A 77 22.07 0.51 13.13
CA LEU A 77 21.83 -0.92 13.07
C LEU A 77 21.42 -1.38 14.46
N ILE A 78 20.26 -2.00 14.57
CA ILE A 78 19.71 -2.49 15.83
C ILE A 78 19.47 -3.99 15.79
N GLU A 79 19.53 -4.61 16.95
CA GLU A 79 19.15 -5.99 17.17
C GLU A 79 17.98 -6.08 18.13
N MET A 80 17.01 -6.93 17.81
CA MET A 80 15.75 -7.03 18.52
C MET A 80 15.45 -8.47 18.90
N PRO A 81 14.95 -8.74 20.14
CA PRO A 81 14.52 -10.08 20.53
C PRO A 81 13.17 -10.44 19.88
N ILE A 82 13.08 -11.70 19.44
CA ILE A 82 11.81 -12.28 18.98
C ILE A 82 11.11 -12.93 20.18
N SER A 83 9.83 -12.60 20.37
CA SER A 83 9.09 -13.10 21.52
C SER A 83 8.99 -14.64 21.54
N GLN A 84 9.04 -15.23 22.73
CA GLN A 84 8.84 -16.68 22.89
C GLN A 84 7.53 -17.16 22.28
N GLN A 85 6.47 -16.34 22.32
CA GLN A 85 5.18 -16.69 21.73
C GLN A 85 5.27 -16.80 20.19
N ALA A 86 6.01 -15.92 19.52
CA ALA A 86 6.24 -15.99 18.08
C ALA A 86 7.05 -17.25 17.74
N ARG A 87 8.13 -17.53 18.47
CA ARG A 87 8.97 -18.74 18.28
C ARG A 87 8.24 -20.05 18.59
N LYS A 88 7.26 -20.05 19.51
CA LYS A 88 6.39 -21.22 19.72
C LYS A 88 5.47 -21.49 18.52
N LYS A 89 5.03 -20.45 17.81
CA LYS A 89 4.21 -20.58 16.60
C LYS A 89 5.04 -20.96 15.38
N ASN A 90 6.23 -20.40 15.27
CA ASN A 90 7.20 -20.69 14.21
C ASN A 90 8.58 -20.94 14.82
N PRO A 91 8.95 -22.23 15.06
CA PRO A 91 10.23 -22.61 15.66
C PRO A 91 11.48 -22.26 14.81
N GLU A 92 11.31 -21.98 13.52
CA GLU A 92 12.40 -21.60 12.62
C GLU A 92 12.86 -20.15 12.83
N LEU A 93 12.10 -19.36 13.59
CA LEU A 93 12.49 -17.98 13.90
C LEU A 93 13.71 -17.93 14.82
N PRO A 94 14.70 -17.07 14.53
CA PRO A 94 15.86 -16.86 15.38
C PRO A 94 15.47 -16.24 16.73
N GLU A 95 16.37 -16.25 17.69
CA GLU A 95 16.16 -15.57 18.98
C GLU A 95 16.21 -14.06 18.84
N MET A 96 17.14 -13.58 18.02
CA MET A 96 17.39 -12.19 17.73
C MET A 96 17.36 -11.96 16.22
N TRP A 97 17.02 -10.74 15.81
CA TRP A 97 17.03 -10.33 14.42
C TRP A 97 17.48 -8.88 14.29
N GLN A 98 18.13 -8.56 13.19
CA GLN A 98 18.67 -7.23 12.95
C GLN A 98 17.82 -6.45 11.96
N ALA A 99 17.79 -5.14 12.15
CA ALA A 99 17.18 -4.21 11.22
C ALA A 99 17.88 -2.84 11.31
N ARG A 100 17.77 -2.04 10.28
CA ARG A 100 18.19 -0.64 10.32
C ARG A 100 17.04 0.20 10.85
N PHE A 101 17.30 0.94 11.91
CA PHE A 101 16.38 1.89 12.52
C PHE A 101 16.72 3.31 12.08
N VAL A 102 15.74 4.01 11.56
CA VAL A 102 15.87 5.42 11.17
C VAL A 102 14.86 6.24 11.95
N ALA A 103 15.35 7.23 12.72
CA ALA A 103 14.51 8.23 13.34
C ALA A 103 14.46 9.51 12.50
N TYR A 104 13.30 10.18 12.49
CA TYR A 104 13.13 11.44 11.80
C TYR A 104 12.22 12.36 12.60
N GLN A 105 12.44 13.67 12.47
CA GLN A 105 11.62 14.67 13.12
C GLN A 105 10.53 15.18 12.18
N LYS A 106 9.29 15.15 12.66
CA LYS A 106 8.18 15.77 11.94
C LYS A 106 8.23 17.30 12.05
N PRO A 107 7.58 18.04 11.15
CA PRO A 107 7.55 19.52 11.19
C PRO A 107 7.08 20.11 12.52
N ARG A 108 6.35 19.35 13.36
CA ARG A 108 5.88 19.75 14.69
C ARG A 108 6.78 19.32 15.83
N GLY A 109 7.98 18.85 15.55
CA GLY A 109 8.97 18.44 16.57
C GLY A 109 8.81 17.00 17.08
N GLU A 110 7.73 16.29 16.72
CA GLU A 110 7.54 14.89 17.12
C GLU A 110 8.56 13.98 16.42
N ILE A 111 9.34 13.23 17.21
CA ILE A 111 10.28 12.23 16.67
C ILE A 111 9.53 10.94 16.37
N LYS A 112 9.67 10.45 15.18
CA LYS A 112 9.13 9.16 14.71
C LYS A 112 10.26 8.31 14.16
N GLY A 113 10.00 7.04 13.95
CA GLY A 113 10.97 6.14 13.36
C GLY A 113 10.32 5.05 12.52
N PHE A 114 11.12 4.46 11.68
CA PHE A 114 10.81 3.22 10.96
C PHE A 114 11.98 2.27 11.04
N ILE A 115 11.73 1.00 10.81
CA ILE A 115 12.77 -0.01 10.64
C ILE A 115 12.67 -0.63 9.25
N THR A 116 13.80 -1.14 8.75
CA THR A 116 13.90 -1.74 7.42
C THR A 116 14.96 -2.83 7.35
N SER A 117 14.79 -3.78 6.44
CA SER A 117 15.82 -4.77 6.09
C SER A 117 16.92 -4.23 5.17
N LEU A 118 16.85 -2.97 4.73
CA LEU A 118 17.89 -2.30 3.94
C LEU A 118 19.00 -1.81 4.86
N ILE A 119 19.83 -2.73 5.36
CA ILE A 119 20.82 -2.47 6.43
C ILE A 119 22.08 -1.74 5.96
N ASP A 120 22.45 -1.83 4.68
CA ASP A 120 23.67 -1.22 4.14
C ASP A 120 23.46 0.30 3.90
N PRO A 121 24.14 1.21 4.68
CA PRO A 121 23.93 2.64 4.55
C PRO A 121 24.56 3.25 3.29
N VAL A 122 25.56 2.58 2.69
CA VAL A 122 26.21 3.05 1.47
C VAL A 122 25.33 2.74 0.26
N LYS A 123 24.81 1.51 0.20
CA LYS A 123 23.90 1.08 -0.88
C LYS A 123 22.53 1.76 -0.81
N TYR A 124 22.05 2.03 0.40
CA TYR A 124 20.75 2.63 0.67
C TYR A 124 20.88 3.89 1.52
N PRO A 125 21.24 5.04 0.92
CA PRO A 125 21.43 6.29 1.64
C PRO A 125 20.17 6.75 2.40
N LEU A 126 20.36 7.37 3.56
CA LEU A 126 19.30 7.78 4.47
C LEU A 126 18.25 8.70 3.82
N ASP A 127 18.71 9.67 3.03
CA ASP A 127 17.83 10.60 2.29
C ASP A 127 16.86 9.87 1.35
N LYS A 128 17.35 8.85 0.66
CA LYS A 128 16.54 8.01 -0.23
C LYS A 128 15.50 7.19 0.53
N LEU A 129 15.88 6.64 1.67
CA LEU A 129 14.93 5.90 2.52
C LEU A 129 13.83 6.81 3.06
N LEU A 130 14.17 8.04 3.46
CA LEU A 130 13.19 9.04 3.90
C LEU A 130 12.24 9.43 2.75
N ASP A 131 12.77 9.70 1.55
CA ASP A 131 11.96 10.02 0.38
C ASP A 131 10.98 8.89 0.04
N ILE A 132 11.41 7.63 0.07
CA ILE A 132 10.56 6.47 -0.15
C ILE A 132 9.50 6.34 0.96
N TYR A 133 9.90 6.51 2.22
CA TYR A 133 8.97 6.42 3.34
C TYR A 133 7.82 7.42 3.23
N TRP A 134 8.08 8.63 2.76
CA TRP A 134 7.05 9.64 2.54
C TRP A 134 6.04 9.24 1.44
N GLN A 135 6.44 8.40 0.50
CA GLN A 135 5.54 7.86 -0.53
C GLN A 135 4.51 6.85 0.03
N ARG A 136 4.69 6.37 1.27
CA ARG A 136 3.70 5.52 1.95
C ARG A 136 2.29 6.12 1.93
N TRP A 137 2.18 7.45 1.91
CA TRP A 137 0.90 8.14 1.83
C TRP A 137 0.09 7.80 0.58
N GLU A 138 0.74 7.39 -0.50
CA GLU A 138 0.07 6.95 -1.74
C GLU A 138 -0.86 5.75 -1.52
N ILE A 139 -0.58 4.91 -0.52
CA ILE A 139 -1.44 3.78 -0.14
C ILE A 139 -2.78 4.31 0.41
N GLU A 140 -2.74 5.32 1.27
CA GLU A 140 -3.94 5.93 1.85
C GLU A 140 -4.79 6.62 0.76
N GLU A 141 -4.14 7.27 -0.20
CA GLU A 141 -4.82 7.85 -1.37
C GLU A 141 -5.46 6.77 -2.25
N GLY A 142 -4.75 5.67 -2.52
CA GLY A 142 -5.28 4.53 -3.27
C GLY A 142 -6.51 3.91 -2.61
N TYR A 143 -6.53 3.78 -1.29
CA TYR A 143 -7.73 3.36 -0.57
C TYR A 143 -8.87 4.38 -0.68
N GLY A 144 -8.56 5.68 -0.65
CA GLY A 144 -9.54 6.75 -0.88
C GLY A 144 -10.15 6.66 -2.28
N GLU A 145 -9.34 6.48 -3.31
CA GLU A 145 -9.80 6.30 -4.69
C GLU A 145 -10.74 5.11 -4.84
N LEU A 146 -10.36 3.97 -4.26
CA LEU A 146 -11.14 2.75 -4.33
C LEU A 146 -12.46 2.88 -3.56
N LYS A 147 -12.42 3.33 -2.31
CA LYS A 147 -13.61 3.40 -1.45
C LYS A 147 -14.53 4.57 -1.77
N GLN A 148 -13.97 5.76 -1.98
CA GLN A 148 -14.78 6.98 -2.11
C GLN A 148 -15.15 7.27 -3.56
N THR A 149 -14.22 7.09 -4.49
CA THR A 149 -14.44 7.44 -5.89
C THR A 149 -15.06 6.29 -6.66
N GLN A 150 -14.41 5.13 -6.70
CA GLN A 150 -14.89 3.99 -7.49
C GLN A 150 -16.16 3.37 -6.89
N LEU A 151 -16.19 3.15 -5.58
CA LEU A 151 -17.31 2.54 -4.88
C LEU A 151 -18.30 3.56 -4.31
N GLN A 152 -18.04 4.87 -4.47
CA GLN A 152 -18.90 5.97 -4.01
C GLN A 152 -19.35 5.85 -2.54
N SER A 153 -18.52 5.26 -1.69
CA SER A 153 -18.82 4.95 -0.28
C SER A 153 -20.09 4.10 -0.06
N LYS A 154 -20.64 3.50 -1.10
CA LYS A 154 -21.91 2.75 -1.09
C LYS A 154 -21.71 1.24 -1.20
N VAL A 155 -20.63 0.72 -0.66
CA VAL A 155 -20.33 -0.72 -0.83
C VAL A 155 -21.25 -1.54 0.03
N THR A 156 -22.25 -2.13 -0.58
CA THR A 156 -22.90 -3.32 -0.06
C THR A 156 -22.59 -4.46 -1.03
N LEU A 157 -21.75 -5.37 -0.61
CA LEU A 157 -21.51 -6.59 -1.37
C LEU A 157 -22.81 -7.39 -1.41
N ARG A 158 -23.21 -7.86 -2.58
CA ARG A 158 -24.50 -8.53 -2.79
C ARG A 158 -24.39 -10.04 -2.68
N GLY A 159 -23.18 -10.57 -2.77
CA GLY A 159 -22.90 -11.98 -2.66
C GLY A 159 -23.37 -12.54 -1.31
N ARG A 160 -24.21 -13.59 -1.36
CA ARG A 160 -24.72 -14.30 -0.17
C ARG A 160 -23.74 -15.34 0.35
N PHE A 161 -22.82 -15.79 -0.49
CA PHE A 161 -21.80 -16.79 -0.23
C PHE A 161 -20.40 -16.18 -0.37
N SER A 162 -19.43 -16.72 0.34
CA SER A 162 -18.05 -16.25 0.35
C SER A 162 -17.45 -16.13 -1.05
N GLU A 163 -17.74 -17.06 -1.93
CA GLU A 163 -17.24 -17.07 -3.32
C GLU A 163 -17.81 -15.90 -4.13
N GLY A 164 -19.12 -15.64 -4.03
CA GLY A 164 -19.75 -14.48 -4.69
C GLY A 164 -19.17 -13.14 -4.18
N VAL A 165 -18.91 -13.04 -2.87
CA VAL A 165 -18.23 -11.87 -2.28
C VAL A 165 -16.82 -11.71 -2.85
N ARG A 166 -16.05 -12.79 -2.97
CA ARG A 166 -14.71 -12.76 -3.56
C ARG A 166 -14.74 -12.32 -5.01
N GLN A 167 -15.67 -12.82 -5.81
CA GLN A 167 -15.84 -12.41 -7.22
C GLN A 167 -16.15 -10.93 -7.35
N GLU A 168 -17.05 -10.38 -6.51
CA GLU A 168 -17.35 -8.95 -6.51
C GLU A 168 -16.12 -8.11 -6.16
N LEU A 169 -15.35 -8.51 -5.14
CA LEU A 169 -14.12 -7.83 -4.75
C LEU A 169 -13.07 -7.87 -5.85
N TRP A 170 -12.86 -9.03 -6.50
CA TRP A 170 -11.95 -9.12 -7.64
C TRP A 170 -12.39 -8.27 -8.81
N GLY A 171 -13.69 -8.22 -9.12
CA GLY A 171 -14.23 -7.33 -10.15
C GLY A 171 -13.89 -5.86 -9.88
N VAL A 172 -14.05 -5.41 -8.64
CA VAL A 172 -13.68 -4.05 -8.21
C VAL A 172 -12.19 -3.79 -8.38
N LEU A 173 -11.32 -4.71 -7.95
CA LEU A 173 -9.86 -4.55 -8.04
C LEU A 173 -9.36 -4.59 -9.50
N ILE A 174 -9.96 -5.42 -10.35
CA ILE A 174 -9.64 -5.46 -11.79
C ILE A 174 -10.02 -4.12 -12.44
N ALA A 175 -11.21 -3.61 -12.17
CA ALA A 175 -11.65 -2.31 -12.70
C ALA A 175 -10.73 -1.17 -12.23
N TYR A 176 -10.33 -1.17 -10.95
CA TYR A 176 -9.34 -0.23 -10.43
C TYR A 176 -8.02 -0.31 -11.19
N ASN A 177 -7.50 -1.51 -11.40
CA ASN A 177 -6.24 -1.72 -12.10
C ASN A 177 -6.30 -1.28 -13.57
N LEU A 178 -7.41 -1.50 -14.26
CA LEU A 178 -7.60 -1.02 -15.64
C LEU A 178 -7.49 0.51 -15.73
N VAL A 179 -8.16 1.23 -14.80
CA VAL A 179 -8.03 2.69 -14.73
C VAL A 179 -6.59 3.11 -14.47
N ARG A 180 -5.90 2.45 -13.53
CA ARG A 180 -4.50 2.76 -13.19
C ARG A 180 -3.53 2.46 -14.33
N LEU A 181 -3.78 1.43 -15.13
CA LEU A 181 -2.99 1.12 -16.33
C LEU A 181 -3.11 2.25 -17.36
N GLU A 182 -4.31 2.72 -17.64
CA GLU A 182 -4.52 3.84 -18.55
C GLU A 182 -3.90 5.13 -18.01
N MET A 183 -4.03 5.43 -16.73
CA MET A 183 -3.35 6.57 -16.09
C MET A 183 -1.82 6.47 -16.25
N THR A 184 -1.26 5.27 -16.11
CA THR A 184 0.19 5.06 -16.30
C THR A 184 0.62 5.30 -17.75
N ALA A 185 -0.17 4.84 -18.72
CA ALA A 185 0.08 5.08 -20.13
C ALA A 185 0.05 6.58 -20.47
N ILE A 186 -0.97 7.29 -19.97
CA ILE A 186 -1.14 8.75 -20.15
C ILE A 186 0.03 9.51 -19.51
N ALA A 187 0.41 9.14 -18.29
CA ALA A 187 1.50 9.77 -17.56
C ALA A 187 2.85 9.60 -18.30
N LYS A 188 3.09 8.39 -18.86
CA LYS A 188 4.27 8.11 -19.67
C LYS A 188 4.30 8.98 -20.94
N GLU A 189 3.17 9.13 -21.64
CA GLU A 189 3.06 10.00 -22.82
C GLU A 189 3.24 11.48 -22.46
N ALA A 190 2.84 11.91 -21.26
CA ALA A 190 2.97 13.28 -20.79
C ALA A 190 4.28 13.57 -20.03
N ASN A 191 5.13 12.57 -19.85
CA ASN A 191 6.39 12.62 -19.07
C ASN A 191 6.19 13.16 -17.64
N ILE A 192 5.18 12.66 -16.94
CA ILE A 192 4.84 13.02 -15.55
C ILE A 192 4.67 11.76 -14.69
N SER A 193 4.60 11.94 -13.36
CA SER A 193 4.24 10.85 -12.46
C SER A 193 2.78 10.41 -12.66
N PRO A 194 2.46 9.11 -12.68
CA PRO A 194 1.07 8.61 -12.74
C PRO A 194 0.18 9.12 -11.60
N THR A 195 0.77 9.45 -10.44
CA THR A 195 0.04 10.00 -9.29
C THR A 195 -0.42 11.44 -9.48
N ARG A 196 0.02 12.10 -10.56
CA ARG A 196 -0.45 13.43 -10.95
C ARG A 196 -1.68 13.44 -11.86
N ILE A 197 -2.10 12.28 -12.35
CA ILE A 197 -3.37 12.18 -13.09
C ILE A 197 -4.53 12.10 -12.08
N SER A 198 -5.59 12.87 -12.30
CA SER A 198 -6.80 12.79 -11.46
C SER A 198 -7.50 11.45 -11.66
N PHE A 199 -7.54 10.62 -10.61
CA PHE A 199 -8.25 9.34 -10.65
C PHE A 199 -9.76 9.51 -10.92
N THR A 200 -10.36 10.52 -10.29
CA THR A 200 -11.80 10.82 -10.47
C THR A 200 -12.13 11.18 -11.91
N ALA A 201 -11.31 11.98 -12.57
CA ALA A 201 -11.50 12.32 -13.97
C ALA A 201 -11.24 11.10 -14.87
N ALA A 202 -10.16 10.36 -14.60
CA ALA A 202 -9.79 9.18 -15.39
C ALA A 202 -10.89 8.12 -15.38
N ILE A 203 -11.40 7.72 -14.20
CA ILE A 203 -12.45 6.69 -14.10
C ILE A 203 -13.74 7.15 -14.78
N SER A 204 -14.13 8.42 -14.66
CA SER A 204 -15.33 8.96 -15.28
C SER A 204 -15.24 8.95 -16.81
N LEU A 205 -14.11 9.38 -17.38
CA LEU A 205 -13.90 9.40 -18.82
C LEU A 205 -13.76 7.99 -19.40
N ILE A 206 -13.06 7.10 -18.71
CA ILE A 206 -12.89 5.70 -19.12
C ILE A 206 -14.27 5.00 -19.11
N ASP A 207 -15.06 5.11 -18.04
CA ASP A 207 -16.40 4.50 -17.97
C ASP A 207 -17.30 5.02 -19.09
N THR A 208 -17.31 6.33 -19.31
CA THR A 208 -18.07 6.96 -20.40
C THR A 208 -17.64 6.41 -21.76
N GLN A 209 -16.34 6.36 -22.03
CA GLN A 209 -15.86 5.86 -23.33
C GLN A 209 -16.16 4.37 -23.51
N LEU A 210 -15.98 3.54 -22.49
CA LEU A 210 -16.30 2.11 -22.59
C LEU A 210 -17.78 1.87 -22.96
N ARG A 211 -18.70 2.66 -22.43
CA ARG A 211 -20.14 2.58 -22.78
C ARG A 211 -20.40 2.97 -24.24
N TRP A 212 -19.72 4.00 -24.73
CA TRP A 212 -19.86 4.45 -26.12
C TRP A 212 -19.13 3.58 -27.13
N LEU A 213 -18.06 2.88 -26.72
CA LEU A 213 -17.30 1.98 -27.59
C LEU A 213 -18.16 0.83 -28.12
N ALA A 214 -19.06 0.29 -27.31
CA ALA A 214 -20.00 -0.76 -27.71
C ALA A 214 -20.91 -0.35 -28.88
N LEU A 215 -21.13 0.95 -29.05
CA LEU A 215 -21.96 1.53 -30.11
C LEU A 215 -21.13 2.07 -31.29
N SER A 216 -19.83 1.88 -31.27
CA SER A 216 -18.93 2.46 -32.27
C SER A 216 -18.66 1.48 -33.40
N PRO A 217 -18.53 1.97 -34.65
CA PRO A 217 -18.12 1.13 -35.76
C PRO A 217 -16.75 0.48 -35.54
N ASP A 218 -16.56 -0.70 -36.10
CA ASP A 218 -15.29 -1.42 -36.06
C ASP A 218 -14.13 -0.56 -36.59
N GLY A 219 -12.95 -0.73 -36.02
CA GLY A 219 -11.75 0.01 -36.40
C GLY A 219 -11.62 1.43 -35.82
N LYS A 220 -12.64 1.98 -35.16
CA LYS A 220 -12.57 3.31 -34.51
C LYS A 220 -11.97 3.32 -33.12
N LEU A 221 -11.78 2.14 -32.51
CA LEU A 221 -11.25 2.00 -31.14
C LEU A 221 -9.92 2.74 -30.91
N PRO A 222 -8.86 2.60 -31.75
CA PRO A 222 -7.60 3.29 -31.51
C PRO A 222 -7.73 4.82 -31.49
N VAL A 223 -8.56 5.38 -32.38
CA VAL A 223 -8.78 6.83 -32.47
C VAL A 223 -9.49 7.32 -31.19
N LYS A 224 -10.52 6.59 -30.73
CA LYS A 224 -11.27 6.97 -29.53
C LYS A 224 -10.44 6.83 -28.26
N LEU A 225 -9.58 5.81 -28.14
CA LEU A 225 -8.64 5.69 -27.02
C LEU A 225 -7.64 6.84 -27.00
N LYS A 226 -7.11 7.22 -28.17
CA LYS A 226 -6.21 8.37 -28.28
C LYS A 226 -6.91 9.66 -27.86
N GLN A 227 -8.15 9.89 -28.27
CA GLN A 227 -8.94 11.05 -27.88
C GLN A 227 -9.18 11.04 -26.35
N MET A 228 -9.64 9.93 -25.78
CA MET A 228 -9.85 9.79 -24.34
C MET A 228 -8.59 10.13 -23.54
N ARG A 229 -7.42 9.63 -23.97
CA ARG A 229 -6.14 9.96 -23.33
C ARG A 229 -5.81 11.44 -23.42
N ALA A 230 -6.10 12.09 -24.55
CA ALA A 230 -5.93 13.52 -24.70
C ALA A 230 -6.84 14.31 -23.75
N ASP A 231 -8.11 13.88 -23.61
CA ASP A 231 -9.06 14.52 -22.71
C ASP A 231 -8.64 14.37 -21.24
N ILE A 232 -8.14 13.20 -20.82
CA ILE A 232 -7.66 12.98 -19.45
C ILE A 232 -6.43 13.85 -19.13
N LYS A 233 -5.58 14.16 -20.09
CA LYS A 233 -4.41 15.06 -19.90
C LYS A 233 -4.79 16.46 -19.44
N HIS A 234 -6.01 16.91 -19.65
CA HIS A 234 -6.49 18.19 -19.11
C HIS A 234 -6.72 18.17 -17.59
N PHE A 235 -6.72 16.99 -16.97
CA PHE A 235 -6.96 16.79 -15.54
C PHE A 235 -5.68 16.41 -14.78
N ILE A 236 -4.55 16.97 -15.15
CA ILE A 236 -3.29 16.81 -14.45
C ILE A 236 -3.34 17.65 -13.16
N LEU A 237 -3.12 16.97 -12.02
CA LEU A 237 -3.10 17.60 -10.72
C LEU A 237 -1.81 18.43 -10.54
N PRO A 238 -1.86 19.53 -9.80
CA PRO A 238 -0.66 20.30 -9.46
C PRO A 238 0.29 19.45 -8.60
N ASP A 239 1.55 19.86 -8.53
CA ASP A 239 2.53 19.19 -7.67
C ASP A 239 2.08 19.20 -6.21
N LYS A 240 2.21 18.04 -5.55
CA LYS A 240 1.86 17.91 -4.14
C LYS A 240 2.74 18.86 -3.32
N ARG A 241 2.12 19.70 -2.50
CA ARG A 241 2.85 20.57 -1.58
C ARG A 241 3.50 19.71 -0.52
N LYS A 242 4.82 19.69 -0.45
CA LYS A 242 5.58 19.03 0.63
C LYS A 242 5.14 19.64 1.96
N HIS A 243 5.02 18.82 2.99
CA HIS A 243 4.75 19.21 4.38
C HIS A 243 3.34 19.77 4.70
N ARG A 244 2.34 19.56 3.86
CA ARG A 244 0.98 19.92 4.21
C ARG A 244 0.40 18.91 5.21
N THR A 245 0.30 19.28 6.47
CA THR A 245 -0.33 18.46 7.52
C THR A 245 -1.60 19.16 8.02
N TYR A 246 -2.71 18.41 8.04
CA TYR A 246 -3.94 18.86 8.69
C TYR A 246 -4.12 18.08 9.99
N PRO A 247 -4.58 18.75 11.08
CA PRO A 247 -5.03 18.02 12.25
C PRO A 247 -6.23 17.14 11.85
N ARG A 248 -6.13 15.84 12.12
CA ARG A 248 -7.25 14.91 11.92
C ARG A 248 -8.02 14.80 13.22
N SER A 249 -9.33 15.05 13.17
CA SER A 249 -10.24 14.54 14.17
C SER A 249 -10.62 13.12 13.78
N VAL A 250 -10.49 12.18 14.72
CA VAL A 250 -10.97 10.81 14.51
C VAL A 250 -12.48 10.84 14.80
N LEU A 251 -13.29 10.80 13.74
CA LEU A 251 -14.71 10.55 13.88
C LEU A 251 -14.90 9.04 14.09
N TYR A 252 -15.34 8.66 15.31
CA TYR A 252 -15.80 7.30 15.56
C TYR A 252 -17.18 7.16 14.90
N ILE A 253 -17.22 6.43 13.79
CA ILE A 253 -18.48 6.03 13.17
C ILE A 253 -18.77 4.62 13.70
N PRO A 254 -19.81 4.44 14.54
CA PRO A 254 -20.17 3.11 15.02
C PRO A 254 -20.52 2.22 13.82
N SER A 255 -20.12 0.95 13.90
CA SER A 255 -20.44 -0.02 12.85
C SER A 255 -21.95 -0.06 12.63
N ARG A 256 -22.38 0.08 11.37
CA ARG A 256 -23.80 0.01 10.98
C ARG A 256 -24.39 -1.39 11.22
N TYR A 257 -23.54 -2.39 11.32
CA TYR A 257 -23.89 -3.78 11.55
C TYR A 257 -23.03 -4.30 12.71
N PRO A 258 -23.62 -4.43 13.92
CA PRO A 258 -22.90 -5.03 15.04
C PRO A 258 -22.50 -6.46 14.68
N LEU A 259 -21.29 -6.85 15.07
CA LEU A 259 -20.82 -8.23 14.92
C LEU A 259 -21.82 -9.15 15.62
N LYS A 260 -22.32 -10.18 14.93
CA LYS A 260 -23.05 -11.26 15.59
C LYS A 260 -22.06 -12.01 16.47
N TYR A 261 -22.18 -11.83 17.78
CA TYR A 261 -21.49 -12.70 18.71
C TYR A 261 -22.01 -14.13 18.50
N LYS A 262 -21.12 -15.10 18.35
CA LYS A 262 -21.50 -16.52 18.42
C LYS A 262 -22.11 -16.73 19.81
N GLN A 263 -23.37 -17.13 19.86
CA GLN A 263 -23.96 -17.74 21.02
C GLN A 263 -23.31 -19.08 21.29
#